data_de5a329f28f4a90b3c9929b537870eaa
#
_entry.id   de5a329f28f4a90b3c9929b537870eaa
#
_cell.length_a   1.000
_cell.length_b   1.000
_cell.length_c   1.000
_cell.angle_alpha   90.00
_cell.angle_beta   90.00
_cell.angle_gamma   90.00
#
_symmetry.space_group_name_H-M   'P 1'
#
loop_
_entity.id
_entity.type
_entity.pdbx_description
1 polymer ?
#
loop_
_entity_poly.entity_id
_entity_poly.type
_entity_poly.pdbx_seq_one_letter_code
_entity_poly.pdbx_strand_id
1 'polypeptide(L)'
;MLKIKTNEISFNIKDYVHLIMGSKKIGKSTLFSEIGRIECGLDKTLCISMGDEDGHQVLKGLPYVNPKNWDEFHEFIHDMVTHPENYPFELVSIDTIDVMVDMAIDKVLKEHLIKYKEPCKSINDAFGGYGRGKEAVCRLISNEIETIKQSKYGLFLIGHNKVRPQEDKDGIDIIVKENTKKVFSKTQKTVA
;
A
#
# COMPACT_ATOMS: atom_id res chain seq x y z
N MET A 1 27.98 -22.79 28.73
CA MET A 1 26.58 -23.18 28.84
C MET A 1 25.72 -22.05 28.24
N LEU A 2 24.98 -22.29 27.15
CA LEU A 2 24.09 -21.31 26.52
C LEU A 2 22.89 -21.08 27.45
N LYS A 3 22.60 -19.78 27.75
CA LYS A 3 21.43 -19.42 28.54
C LYS A 3 20.22 -19.30 27.63
N ILE A 4 19.15 -20.03 27.95
CA ILE A 4 17.85 -19.86 27.30
C ILE A 4 17.30 -18.51 27.77
N LYS A 5 16.99 -17.62 26.81
CA LYS A 5 16.31 -16.35 27.07
C LYS A 5 14.86 -16.48 26.62
N THR A 6 13.94 -16.05 27.45
CA THR A 6 12.52 -15.90 27.06
C THR A 6 12.35 -14.48 26.53
N ASN A 7 11.87 -14.34 25.29
CA ASN A 7 11.45 -13.05 24.77
C ASN A 7 10.07 -12.72 25.30
N GLU A 8 9.94 -11.63 26.02
CA GLU A 8 8.65 -11.00 26.29
C GLU A 8 8.31 -10.15 25.07
N ILE A 9 7.44 -10.65 24.21
CA ILE A 9 6.96 -9.91 23.04
C ILE A 9 5.79 -9.04 23.51
N SER A 10 6.01 -7.75 23.63
CA SER A 10 4.94 -6.75 23.69
C SER A 10 4.46 -6.53 22.25
N PHE A 11 3.27 -7.01 21.92
CA PHE A 11 2.67 -6.77 20.62
C PHE A 11 1.99 -5.39 20.61
N ASN A 12 2.54 -4.43 19.84
CA ASN A 12 1.87 -3.20 19.53
C ASN A 12 1.54 -3.20 18.03
N ILE A 13 0.27 -3.07 17.69
CA ILE A 13 -0.20 -3.10 16.31
C ILE A 13 0.46 -2.02 15.43
N LYS A 14 0.91 -0.92 16.03
CA LYS A 14 1.57 0.18 15.32
C LYS A 14 3.00 -0.13 14.87
N ASP A 15 3.64 -1.13 15.48
CA ASP A 15 5.03 -1.47 15.18
C ASP A 15 5.17 -2.32 13.91
N TYR A 16 4.05 -2.69 13.30
CA TYR A 16 4.02 -3.60 12.14
C TYR A 16 3.29 -3.01 10.96
N VAL A 17 3.69 -3.44 9.76
CA VAL A 17 2.94 -3.22 8.53
C VAL A 17 1.98 -4.40 8.33
N HIS A 18 0.70 -4.12 8.33
CA HIS A 18 -0.35 -5.12 8.18
C HIS A 18 -0.85 -5.15 6.73
N LEU A 19 -1.04 -6.35 6.19
CA LEU A 19 -1.61 -6.55 4.86
C LEU A 19 -2.94 -7.27 4.95
N ILE A 20 -4.01 -6.60 4.50
CA ILE A 20 -5.36 -7.17 4.41
C ILE A 20 -5.68 -7.43 2.95
N MET A 21 -5.80 -8.70 2.56
CA MET A 21 -6.12 -9.11 1.20
C MET A 21 -7.47 -9.83 1.16
N GLY A 22 -8.26 -9.60 0.12
CA GLY A 22 -9.53 -10.28 -0.07
C GLY A 22 -10.31 -9.76 -1.28
N SER A 23 -11.42 -10.41 -1.60
CA SER A 23 -12.33 -9.99 -2.68
C SER A 23 -12.89 -8.59 -2.45
N LYS A 24 -13.37 -7.94 -3.52
CA LYS A 24 -14.11 -6.67 -3.38
C LYS A 24 -15.34 -6.88 -2.48
N LYS A 25 -15.64 -5.84 -1.67
CA LYS A 25 -16.83 -5.79 -0.79
C LYS A 25 -16.90 -6.85 0.31
N ILE A 26 -15.80 -7.53 0.66
CA ILE A 26 -15.75 -8.51 1.76
C ILE A 26 -15.63 -7.86 3.16
N GLY A 27 -15.53 -6.53 3.24
CA GLY A 27 -15.44 -5.82 4.52
C GLY A 27 -14.02 -5.49 4.99
N LYS A 28 -13.01 -5.45 4.10
CA LYS A 28 -11.61 -5.14 4.48
C LYS A 28 -11.46 -3.75 5.12
N SER A 29 -12.04 -2.73 4.49
CA SER A 29 -12.01 -1.35 5.00
C SER A 29 -12.82 -1.24 6.30
N THR A 30 -13.92 -2.00 6.44
CA THR A 30 -14.70 -2.11 7.69
C THR A 30 -13.85 -2.74 8.79
N LEU A 31 -13.11 -3.81 8.50
CA LEU A 31 -12.21 -4.45 9.46
C LEU A 31 -11.15 -3.47 9.95
N PHE A 32 -10.51 -2.71 9.04
CA PHE A 32 -9.55 -1.68 9.41
C PHE A 32 -10.18 -0.61 10.31
N SER A 33 -11.37 -0.11 9.95
CA SER A 33 -12.11 0.88 10.74
C SER A 33 -12.42 0.37 12.15
N GLU A 34 -12.84 -0.90 12.30
CA GLU A 34 -13.12 -1.50 13.61
C GLU A 34 -11.85 -1.71 14.44
N ILE A 35 -10.75 -2.12 13.81
CA ILE A 35 -9.44 -2.20 14.49
C ILE A 35 -9.07 -0.81 15.01
N GLY A 36 -9.14 0.23 14.17
CA GLY A 36 -8.82 1.59 14.56
C GLY A 36 -9.70 2.09 15.70
N ARG A 37 -11.01 1.82 15.63
CA ARG A 37 -11.96 2.20 16.70
C ARG A 37 -11.60 1.58 18.05
N ILE A 38 -11.13 0.33 18.06
CA ILE A 38 -10.79 -0.40 19.29
C ILE A 38 -9.43 0.05 19.83
N GLU A 39 -8.42 0.20 18.95
CA GLU A 39 -7.03 0.42 19.35
C GLU A 39 -6.71 1.87 19.72
N CYS A 40 -7.28 2.85 18.99
CA CYS A 40 -6.94 4.27 19.22
C CYS A 40 -8.10 5.25 19.10
N GLY A 41 -9.26 4.81 18.64
CA GLY A 41 -10.40 5.65 18.30
C GLY A 41 -10.45 6.01 16.81
N LEU A 42 -11.68 6.19 16.27
CA LEU A 42 -11.86 6.53 14.86
C LEU A 42 -11.27 7.88 14.48
N ASP A 43 -11.27 8.84 15.38
CA ASP A 43 -10.70 10.17 15.22
C ASP A 43 -9.18 10.15 15.04
N LYS A 44 -8.52 9.08 15.48
CA LYS A 44 -7.09 8.83 15.31
C LYS A 44 -6.77 7.79 14.23
N THR A 45 -7.74 7.42 13.43
CA THR A 45 -7.61 6.44 12.36
C THR A 45 -7.83 7.13 11.02
N LEU A 46 -6.91 6.99 10.07
CA LEU A 46 -6.96 7.63 8.76
C LEU A 46 -7.04 6.59 7.65
N CYS A 47 -7.97 6.77 6.73
CA CYS A 47 -8.01 6.02 5.47
C CYS A 47 -7.48 6.87 4.33
N ILE A 48 -6.39 6.44 3.68
CA ILE A 48 -5.93 6.99 2.41
C ILE A 48 -6.61 6.18 1.30
N SER A 49 -7.73 6.73 0.78
CA SER A 49 -8.53 6.11 -0.26
C SER A 49 -7.95 6.47 -1.63
N MET A 50 -7.33 5.51 -2.30
CA MET A 50 -6.62 5.75 -3.55
C MET A 50 -7.59 5.87 -4.73
N GLY A 51 -7.48 6.96 -5.50
CA GLY A 51 -8.22 7.17 -6.73
C GLY A 51 -9.73 7.27 -6.53
N ASP A 52 -10.48 6.46 -7.26
CA ASP A 52 -11.95 6.46 -7.26
C ASP A 52 -12.56 5.30 -6.44
N GLU A 53 -11.83 4.78 -5.47
CA GLU A 53 -12.37 3.78 -4.55
C GLU A 53 -13.36 4.42 -3.56
N ASP A 54 -14.61 3.95 -3.58
CA ASP A 54 -15.73 4.52 -2.79
C ASP A 54 -15.94 3.81 -1.44
N GLY A 55 -15.11 2.84 -1.11
CA GLY A 55 -15.26 2.01 0.11
C GLY A 55 -15.31 2.79 1.42
N HIS A 56 -14.63 3.94 1.48
CA HIS A 56 -14.60 4.83 2.64
C HIS A 56 -15.93 5.56 2.89
N GLN A 57 -16.76 5.81 1.85
CA GLN A 57 -18.00 6.57 1.95
C GLN A 57 -19.06 5.89 2.83
N VAL A 58 -18.99 4.57 2.98
CA VAL A 58 -19.91 3.80 3.83
C VAL A 58 -19.45 3.70 5.28
N LEU A 59 -18.25 4.16 5.61
CA LEU A 59 -17.68 4.10 6.96
C LEU A 59 -17.87 5.41 7.70
N LYS A 60 -19.03 5.56 8.32
CA LYS A 60 -19.41 6.78 9.04
C LYS A 60 -18.39 7.14 10.14
N GLY A 61 -17.85 8.34 10.06
CA GLY A 61 -16.96 8.90 11.08
C GLY A 61 -15.49 8.54 10.91
N LEU A 62 -15.12 7.74 9.90
CA LEU A 62 -13.72 7.47 9.59
C LEU A 62 -13.12 8.67 8.81
N PRO A 63 -12.08 9.36 9.33
CA PRO A 63 -11.31 10.33 8.57
C PRO A 63 -10.71 9.71 7.32
N TYR A 64 -10.75 10.44 6.22
CA TYR A 64 -10.13 9.98 4.99
C TYR A 64 -9.56 11.12 4.15
N VAL A 65 -8.59 10.76 3.30
CA VAL A 65 -8.07 11.58 2.20
C VAL A 65 -8.16 10.78 0.90
N ASN A 66 -8.24 11.47 -0.24
CA ASN A 66 -8.42 10.81 -1.52
C ASN A 66 -7.50 11.41 -2.58
N PRO A 67 -6.20 11.08 -2.58
CA PRO A 67 -5.26 11.51 -3.60
C PRO A 67 -5.67 10.92 -4.96
N LYS A 68 -5.60 11.73 -6.01
CA LYS A 68 -6.01 11.36 -7.38
C LYS A 68 -4.87 10.90 -8.26
N ASN A 69 -3.64 11.16 -7.86
CA ASN A 69 -2.43 10.79 -8.57
C ASN A 69 -1.28 10.55 -7.59
N TRP A 70 -0.16 10.04 -8.11
CA TRP A 70 1.02 9.74 -7.31
C TRP A 70 1.61 10.96 -6.61
N ASP A 71 1.63 12.13 -7.27
CA ASP A 71 2.24 13.32 -6.72
C ASP A 71 1.46 13.84 -5.51
N GLU A 72 0.14 13.89 -5.59
CA GLU A 72 -0.72 14.23 -4.45
C GLU A 72 -0.56 13.24 -3.27
N PHE A 73 -0.45 11.94 -3.58
CA PHE A 73 -0.21 10.93 -2.56
C PHE A 73 1.14 11.13 -1.88
N HIS A 74 2.20 11.32 -2.67
CA HIS A 74 3.55 11.55 -2.17
C HIS A 74 3.64 12.81 -1.31
N GLU A 75 3.10 13.94 -1.79
CA GLU A 75 3.07 15.20 -1.06
C GLU A 75 2.33 15.07 0.28
N PHE A 76 1.18 14.39 0.28
CA PHE A 76 0.42 14.14 1.51
C PHE A 76 1.21 13.29 2.52
N ILE A 77 1.84 12.19 2.08
CA ILE A 77 2.66 11.34 2.96
C ILE A 77 3.84 12.14 3.52
N HIS A 78 4.52 12.91 2.67
CA HIS A 78 5.65 13.73 3.08
C HIS A 78 5.24 14.77 4.13
N ASP A 79 4.14 15.48 3.91
CA ASP A 79 3.64 16.47 4.87
C ASP A 79 3.22 15.81 6.19
N MET A 80 2.48 14.71 6.13
CA MET A 80 2.04 13.96 7.31
C MET A 80 3.22 13.46 8.17
N VAL A 81 4.33 13.05 7.56
CA VAL A 81 5.49 12.52 8.28
C VAL A 81 6.41 13.63 8.77
N THR A 82 6.52 14.76 8.05
CA THR A 82 7.38 15.88 8.44
C THR A 82 6.73 16.82 9.46
N HIS A 83 5.39 16.90 9.47
CA HIS A 83 4.62 17.74 10.39
C HIS A 83 3.61 16.92 11.21
N PRO A 84 4.07 15.91 11.97
CA PRO A 84 3.18 14.97 12.67
C PRO A 84 2.26 15.62 13.71
N GLU A 85 2.54 16.84 14.14
CA GLU A 85 1.70 17.65 15.04
C GLU A 85 0.38 18.08 14.38
N ASN A 86 0.34 18.19 13.05
CA ASN A 86 -0.85 18.54 12.29
C ASN A 86 -1.75 17.32 12.01
N TYR A 87 -1.22 16.12 12.25
CA TYR A 87 -1.88 14.85 11.92
C TYR A 87 -2.00 13.98 13.16
N PRO A 88 -3.10 14.09 13.93
CA PRO A 88 -3.27 13.41 15.22
C PRO A 88 -3.56 11.92 15.09
N PHE A 89 -3.27 11.34 13.91
CA PHE A 89 -3.53 9.92 13.63
C PHE A 89 -2.49 9.01 14.30
N GLU A 90 -2.92 7.78 14.55
CA GLU A 90 -2.10 6.71 15.10
C GLU A 90 -2.07 5.50 14.16
N LEU A 91 -3.17 5.24 13.44
CA LEU A 91 -3.27 4.20 12.43
C LEU A 91 -3.65 4.79 11.07
N VAL A 92 -2.99 4.33 10.03
CA VAL A 92 -3.19 4.76 8.65
C VAL A 92 -3.40 3.54 7.76
N SER A 93 -4.38 3.59 6.86
CA SER A 93 -4.52 2.58 5.80
C SER A 93 -4.31 3.18 4.42
N ILE A 94 -3.77 2.39 3.50
CA ILE A 94 -3.77 2.64 2.06
C ILE A 94 -4.80 1.69 1.43
N ASP A 95 -5.91 2.25 0.95
CA ASP A 95 -7.03 1.51 0.36
C ASP A 95 -7.33 2.04 -1.06
N THR A 96 -6.90 1.39 -2.15
CA THR A 96 -6.25 0.09 -2.18
C THR A 96 -4.83 0.19 -2.78
N ILE A 97 -3.98 -0.78 -2.39
CA ILE A 97 -2.62 -0.88 -2.97
C ILE A 97 -2.62 -1.19 -4.46
N ASP A 98 -3.69 -1.78 -4.99
CA ASP A 98 -3.83 -2.00 -6.44
C ASP A 98 -3.83 -0.68 -7.20
N VAL A 99 -4.62 0.29 -6.73
CA VAL A 99 -4.69 1.64 -7.32
C VAL A 99 -3.40 2.41 -7.07
N MET A 100 -2.79 2.26 -5.90
CA MET A 100 -1.46 2.84 -5.63
C MET A 100 -0.41 2.36 -6.64
N VAL A 101 -0.42 1.08 -6.99
CA VAL A 101 0.49 0.51 -8.02
C VAL A 101 0.20 1.12 -9.39
N ASP A 102 -1.08 1.25 -9.76
CA ASP A 102 -1.45 1.83 -11.05
C ASP A 102 -1.03 3.32 -11.12
N MET A 103 -1.19 4.11 -10.06
CA MET A 103 -0.69 5.49 -9.97
C MET A 103 0.83 5.59 -10.08
N ALA A 104 1.57 4.67 -9.45
CA ALA A 104 3.03 4.62 -9.56
C ALA A 104 3.48 4.26 -10.97
N ILE A 105 2.76 3.37 -11.67
CA ILE A 105 3.00 3.06 -13.08
C ILE A 105 2.82 4.31 -13.93
N ASP A 106 1.72 5.03 -13.77
CA ASP A 106 1.43 6.26 -14.50
C ASP A 106 2.51 7.34 -14.28
N LYS A 107 2.97 7.48 -13.03
CA LYS A 107 4.07 8.38 -12.69
C LYS A 107 5.36 8.02 -13.44
N VAL A 108 5.75 6.76 -13.42
CA VAL A 108 6.96 6.27 -14.11
C VAL A 108 6.85 6.44 -15.63
N LEU A 109 5.68 6.22 -16.22
CA LEU A 109 5.45 6.45 -17.66
C LEU A 109 5.55 7.94 -18.03
N LYS A 110 5.03 8.83 -17.19
CA LYS A 110 5.19 10.30 -17.36
C LYS A 110 6.64 10.73 -17.25
N GLU A 111 7.39 10.22 -16.28
CA GLU A 111 8.82 10.49 -16.12
C GLU A 111 9.64 9.99 -17.33
N HIS A 112 9.31 8.80 -17.84
CA HIS A 112 9.92 8.31 -19.08
C HIS A 112 9.68 9.27 -20.25
N LEU A 113 8.43 9.70 -20.48
CA LEU A 113 8.08 10.62 -21.53
C LEU A 113 8.84 11.96 -21.43
N ILE A 114 8.94 12.51 -20.21
CA ILE A 114 9.69 13.75 -19.97
C ILE A 114 11.16 13.57 -20.32
N LYS A 115 11.76 12.46 -19.90
CA LYS A 115 13.20 12.20 -20.06
C LYS A 115 13.60 11.89 -21.52
N TYR A 116 12.84 11.06 -22.20
CA TYR A 116 13.20 10.55 -23.53
C TYR A 116 12.44 11.24 -24.67
N LYS A 117 11.42 12.04 -24.36
CA LYS A 117 10.55 12.74 -25.33
C LYS A 117 9.75 11.80 -26.24
N GLU A 118 9.70 10.52 -25.88
CA GLU A 118 8.99 9.47 -26.61
C GLU A 118 8.10 8.68 -25.65
N PRO A 119 6.83 8.42 -26.02
CA PRO A 119 5.97 7.57 -25.20
C PRO A 119 6.42 6.11 -25.28
N CYS A 120 6.44 5.39 -24.16
CA CYS A 120 6.61 3.96 -24.18
C CYS A 120 5.26 3.23 -24.14
N LYS A 121 5.20 2.06 -24.79
CA LYS A 121 3.97 1.27 -24.92
C LYS A 121 3.55 0.61 -23.60
N SER A 122 4.51 0.31 -22.77
CA SER A 122 4.27 -0.37 -21.51
C SER A 122 5.36 -0.06 -20.47
N ILE A 123 5.07 -0.34 -19.21
CA ILE A 123 6.06 -0.24 -18.14
C ILE A 123 7.28 -1.14 -18.35
N ASN A 124 7.14 -2.23 -19.14
CA ASN A 124 8.25 -3.10 -19.46
C ASN A 124 9.27 -2.44 -20.38
N ASP A 125 8.83 -1.51 -21.24
CA ASP A 125 9.66 -0.81 -22.21
C ASP A 125 10.25 0.49 -21.63
N ALA A 126 9.75 0.94 -20.49
CA ALA A 126 10.20 2.18 -19.87
C ALA A 126 11.70 2.13 -19.51
N PHE A 127 12.37 3.26 -19.68
CA PHE A 127 13.80 3.48 -19.41
C PHE A 127 14.75 2.51 -20.14
N GLY A 128 14.36 2.07 -21.35
CA GLY A 128 15.15 1.19 -22.19
C GLY A 128 14.91 -0.30 -21.92
N GLY A 129 13.80 -0.65 -21.29
CA GLY A 129 13.38 -2.03 -21.07
C GLY A 129 14.13 -2.77 -19.95
N TYR A 130 14.31 -4.06 -20.10
CA TYR A 130 15.01 -4.95 -19.14
C TYR A 130 14.49 -4.86 -17.69
N GLY A 131 13.21 -4.54 -17.51
CA GLY A 131 12.57 -4.45 -16.20
C GLY A 131 12.83 -3.15 -15.42
N ARG A 132 13.57 -2.19 -15.98
CA ARG A 132 13.89 -0.91 -15.32
C ARG A 132 12.66 -0.10 -14.93
N GLY A 133 11.63 -0.09 -15.78
CA GLY A 133 10.35 0.55 -15.45
C GLY A 133 9.69 -0.08 -14.24
N LYS A 134 9.63 -1.42 -14.17
CA LYS A 134 9.08 -2.13 -13.01
C LYS A 134 9.90 -1.87 -11.74
N GLU A 135 11.21 -1.81 -11.87
CA GLU A 135 12.09 -1.49 -10.74
C GLU A 135 11.86 -0.07 -10.22
N ALA A 136 11.64 0.90 -11.12
CA ALA A 136 11.28 2.27 -10.74
C ALA A 136 9.95 2.32 -9.99
N VAL A 137 8.90 1.61 -10.46
CA VAL A 137 7.63 1.49 -9.74
C VAL A 137 7.81 0.87 -8.36
N CYS A 138 8.54 -0.25 -8.28
CA CYS A 138 8.81 -0.90 -6.99
C CYS A 138 9.53 0.04 -6.03
N ARG A 139 10.49 0.83 -6.50
CA ARG A 139 11.23 1.80 -5.69
C ARG A 139 10.34 2.92 -5.19
N LEU A 140 9.49 3.51 -6.04
CA LEU A 140 8.52 4.53 -5.60
C LEU A 140 7.66 4.00 -4.45
N ILE A 141 7.02 2.85 -4.65
CA ILE A 141 6.12 2.26 -3.66
C ILE A 141 6.86 1.90 -2.37
N SER A 142 8.05 1.27 -2.48
CA SER A 142 8.82 0.88 -1.30
C SER A 142 9.28 2.07 -0.49
N ASN A 143 9.64 3.18 -1.14
CA ASN A 143 10.04 4.41 -0.45
C ASN A 143 8.88 4.98 0.38
N GLU A 144 7.66 5.05 -0.17
CA GLU A 144 6.51 5.57 0.58
C GLU A 144 6.14 4.68 1.76
N ILE A 145 6.12 3.35 1.55
CA ILE A 145 5.85 2.40 2.64
C ILE A 145 6.91 2.53 3.75
N GLU A 146 8.19 2.61 3.39
CA GLU A 146 9.27 2.75 4.35
C GLU A 146 9.22 4.09 5.09
N THR A 147 8.87 5.18 4.39
CA THR A 147 8.68 6.51 4.98
C THR A 147 7.60 6.49 6.07
N ILE A 148 6.44 5.88 5.78
CA ILE A 148 5.37 5.74 6.78
C ILE A 148 5.81 4.82 7.92
N LYS A 149 6.45 3.70 7.62
CA LYS A 149 6.91 2.71 8.60
C LYS A 149 7.94 3.29 9.59
N GLN A 150 8.80 4.21 9.14
CA GLN A 150 9.79 4.89 10.00
C GLN A 150 9.17 6.02 10.84
N SER A 151 7.91 6.33 10.63
CA SER A 151 7.17 7.35 11.37
C SER A 151 6.47 6.79 12.61
N LYS A 152 5.65 7.60 13.25
CA LYS A 152 4.82 7.20 14.42
C LYS A 152 3.58 6.37 14.06
N TYR A 153 3.23 6.24 12.77
CA TYR A 153 1.96 5.68 12.33
C TYR A 153 2.04 4.17 12.11
N GLY A 154 1.07 3.42 12.65
CA GLY A 154 0.85 2.03 12.27
C GLY A 154 0.23 1.94 10.87
N LEU A 155 0.75 1.08 10.00
CA LEU A 155 0.37 1.02 8.59
C LEU A 155 -0.41 -0.23 8.24
N PHE A 156 -1.57 -0.03 7.60
CA PHE A 156 -2.40 -1.06 7.00
C PHE A 156 -2.43 -0.92 5.48
N LEU A 157 -2.10 -1.98 4.78
CA LEU A 157 -2.18 -2.07 3.33
C LEU A 157 -3.38 -2.93 2.96
N ILE A 158 -4.33 -2.36 2.22
CA ILE A 158 -5.55 -3.06 1.81
C ILE A 158 -5.48 -3.35 0.30
N GLY A 159 -5.64 -4.61 -0.08
CA GLY A 159 -5.56 -5.03 -1.46
C GLY A 159 -6.68 -5.97 -1.88
N HIS A 160 -6.83 -6.14 -3.19
CA HIS A 160 -7.81 -7.04 -3.77
C HIS A 160 -7.17 -8.32 -4.32
N ASN A 161 -7.77 -9.45 -4.00
CA ASN A 161 -7.49 -10.69 -4.71
C ASN A 161 -8.24 -10.67 -6.05
N LYS A 162 -7.53 -10.89 -7.15
CA LYS A 162 -8.16 -11.16 -8.45
C LYS A 162 -8.13 -12.66 -8.71
N VAL A 163 -9.29 -13.27 -8.73
CA VAL A 163 -9.48 -14.62 -9.25
C VAL A 163 -9.49 -14.51 -10.77
N ARG A 164 -8.53 -15.11 -11.45
CA ARG A 164 -8.63 -15.39 -12.89
C ARG A 164 -9.18 -16.80 -13.03
N PRO A 165 -10.34 -16.98 -13.68
CA PRO A 165 -10.73 -18.33 -14.09
C PRO A 165 -9.66 -18.81 -15.08
N GLN A 166 -8.92 -19.83 -14.71
CA GLN A 166 -8.14 -20.59 -15.66
C GLN A 166 -9.08 -21.65 -16.21
N GLU A 167 -9.31 -21.64 -17.52
CA GLU A 167 -10.00 -22.72 -18.22
C GLU A 167 -9.05 -23.92 -18.34
N ASP A 168 -8.68 -24.48 -17.22
CA ASP A 168 -8.03 -25.78 -17.18
C ASP A 168 -8.92 -26.80 -16.50
N LYS A 169 -8.82 -28.03 -16.96
CA LYS A 169 -9.72 -29.15 -16.66
C LYS A 169 -9.82 -29.54 -15.18
N ASP A 170 -9.06 -28.91 -14.28
CA ASP A 170 -8.85 -29.37 -12.91
C ASP A 170 -9.11 -28.35 -11.79
N GLY A 171 -9.80 -27.22 -12.04
CA GLY A 171 -10.21 -26.32 -10.94
C GLY A 171 -9.86 -24.84 -11.12
N ILE A 172 -10.38 -24.04 -10.21
CA ILE A 172 -10.16 -22.59 -10.17
C ILE A 172 -8.91 -22.30 -9.33
N ASP A 173 -7.83 -21.86 -9.97
CA ASP A 173 -6.65 -21.36 -9.27
C ASP A 173 -6.81 -19.90 -8.86
N ILE A 174 -6.59 -19.62 -7.59
CA ILE A 174 -6.54 -18.23 -7.06
C ILE A 174 -5.18 -17.65 -7.41
N ILE A 175 -5.12 -16.80 -8.43
CA ILE A 175 -3.90 -16.09 -8.81
C ILE A 175 -3.95 -14.70 -8.21
N VAL A 176 -3.12 -14.44 -7.20
CA VAL A 176 -2.82 -13.07 -6.74
C VAL A 176 -2.05 -12.36 -7.87
N LYS A 177 -2.41 -11.12 -8.21
CA LYS A 177 -1.68 -10.37 -9.24
C LYS A 177 -0.17 -10.47 -8.99
N GLU A 178 0.57 -10.97 -9.98
CA GLU A 178 2.03 -11.18 -9.89
C GLU A 178 2.80 -9.91 -9.49
N ASN A 179 2.28 -8.75 -9.83
CA ASN A 179 2.87 -7.45 -9.53
C ASN A 179 2.88 -7.17 -8.01
N THR A 180 1.79 -7.49 -7.31
CA THR A 180 1.68 -7.28 -5.86
C THR A 180 2.64 -8.22 -5.11
N LYS A 181 2.73 -9.49 -5.52
CA LYS A 181 3.68 -10.45 -4.93
C LYS A 181 5.14 -10.00 -5.04
N LYS A 182 5.55 -9.40 -6.17
CA LYS A 182 6.95 -8.96 -6.40
C LYS A 182 7.32 -7.75 -5.56
N VAL A 183 6.41 -6.81 -5.34
CA VAL A 183 6.63 -5.65 -4.48
C VAL A 183 6.83 -6.11 -3.03
N PHE A 184 5.92 -6.93 -2.50
CA PHE A 184 5.98 -7.39 -1.11
C PHE A 184 7.12 -8.37 -0.84
N SER A 185 7.47 -9.25 -1.78
CA SER A 185 8.60 -10.17 -1.60
C SER A 185 9.96 -9.46 -1.54
N LYS A 186 10.12 -8.31 -2.22
CA LYS A 186 11.33 -7.48 -2.09
C LYS A 186 11.36 -6.74 -0.76
N THR A 187 10.23 -6.22 -0.29
CA THR A 187 10.15 -5.50 0.99
C THR A 187 10.44 -6.42 2.19
N GLN A 188 10.00 -7.68 2.14
CA GLN A 188 10.32 -8.68 3.17
C GLN A 188 11.80 -9.08 3.20
N LYS A 189 12.50 -9.07 2.05
CA LYS A 189 13.94 -9.40 1.99
C LYS A 189 14.85 -8.29 2.52
N THR A 190 14.34 -7.06 2.63
CA THR A 190 15.10 -5.92 3.17
C THR A 190 15.02 -5.85 4.69
N VAL A 191 14.17 -6.65 5.33
CA VAL A 191 13.91 -6.68 6.79
C VAL A 191 14.52 -7.93 7.45
N ALA A 192 15.17 -8.79 6.71
CA ALA A 192 15.98 -9.94 7.20
C ALA A 192 17.47 -9.62 7.05
#